data_f876a0e23a21245b7093987d7fa28240
#
_entry.id   f876a0e23a21245b7093987d7fa28240
#
_cell.length_a   1.000
_cell.length_b   1.000
_cell.length_c   1.000
_cell.angle_alpha   90.00
_cell.angle_beta   90.00
_cell.angle_gamma   90.00
#
_symmetry.space_group_name_H-M   'P 1'
#
loop_
_entity.id
_entity.type
_entity.pdbx_description
1 polymer ?
#
loop_
_entity_poly.entity_id
_entity_poly.type
_entity_poly.pdbx_seq_one_letter_code
_entity_poly.pdbx_strand_id
1 'polypeptide(L)'
;MENKKNAEIPGKPSDSTALLNENVPVWKTGTGKDFSAGFPEKPDVKNIDTASIVQLMLPKIVYAETGIETRIYFHNLVLAYDKSILKFSVECDVGINHGSYWSFTPDKPGEYRLKIIITDSAERVVGEAETIVKAASADNGNDQNIVAMIVGDSIFGNGKIADFLQEGMILRGNHNFRLMGSHSGQGAPLAIGKAAVEAYGGWCWDTFMTLWKPGEEYNVRTKFMKMSGEKLEPAVQEYLDKYNAGKAPDIVIFALGCNNIACASMGNIEAQIRKAEVDRTALLSMFRSAMPETLFGVVLLAPPNRRENAFEINYKGLIPRRQYLYNQFSYVKTVMETLQDSGEISLIPFYTGVDEFSDYPEDNAVHPNETGQRRLALMLEAWLKNLNYH
;
A
#
# COMPACT_ATOMS: atom_id res chain seq x y z
N MET A 1 -15.15 -59.39 -25.86
CA MET A 1 -14.80 -59.52 -24.42
C MET A 1 -13.53 -58.72 -24.22
N GLU A 2 -13.65 -57.51 -23.68
CA GLU A 2 -12.54 -56.80 -23.04
C GLU A 2 -13.10 -55.54 -22.43
N ASN A 3 -12.94 -55.45 -21.12
CA ASN A 3 -13.46 -54.38 -20.26
C ASN A 3 -12.69 -53.09 -20.48
N LYS A 4 -13.39 -52.01 -20.88
CA LYS A 4 -12.90 -50.63 -20.72
C LYS A 4 -13.26 -50.15 -19.32
N LYS A 5 -12.24 -49.99 -18.46
CA LYS A 5 -12.32 -49.29 -17.19
C LYS A 5 -12.43 -47.80 -17.47
N ASN A 6 -13.50 -47.21 -17.03
CA ASN A 6 -13.67 -45.77 -16.92
C ASN A 6 -12.71 -45.22 -15.83
N ALA A 7 -11.86 -44.30 -16.21
CA ALA A 7 -11.09 -43.50 -15.26
C ALA A 7 -11.94 -42.29 -14.83
N GLU A 8 -12.39 -42.28 -13.61
CA GLU A 8 -13.00 -41.11 -12.96
C GLU A 8 -11.92 -40.07 -12.73
N ILE A 9 -12.21 -38.87 -13.19
CA ILE A 9 -11.45 -37.65 -12.87
C ILE A 9 -12.04 -37.09 -11.56
N PRO A 10 -11.29 -36.98 -10.47
CA PRO A 10 -11.78 -36.32 -9.27
C PRO A 10 -11.61 -34.81 -9.45
N GLY A 11 -12.71 -34.14 -9.76
CA GLY A 11 -12.81 -32.69 -9.56
C GLY A 11 -12.98 -32.38 -8.07
N LYS A 12 -11.94 -31.88 -7.40
CA LYS A 12 -12.08 -31.18 -6.14
C LYS A 12 -11.94 -29.68 -6.39
N PRO A 13 -12.82 -28.85 -5.85
CA PRO A 13 -12.59 -27.42 -5.79
C PRO A 13 -11.38 -27.17 -4.88
N SER A 14 -10.44 -26.37 -5.34
CA SER A 14 -9.30 -25.95 -4.55
C SER A 14 -9.80 -25.07 -3.41
N ASP A 15 -9.73 -25.57 -2.20
CA ASP A 15 -9.89 -24.84 -0.96
C ASP A 15 -8.78 -23.78 -0.87
N SER A 16 -9.09 -22.55 -1.23
CA SER A 16 -8.19 -21.42 -1.10
C SER A 16 -8.02 -20.93 0.36
N THR A 17 -8.58 -21.68 1.32
CA THR A 17 -8.50 -21.40 2.76
C THR A 17 -7.32 -22.08 3.47
N ALA A 18 -6.49 -22.85 2.78
CA ALA A 18 -5.48 -23.71 3.40
C ALA A 18 -4.07 -23.09 3.49
N LEU A 19 -3.90 -21.77 3.47
CA LEU A 19 -2.60 -21.11 3.71
C LEU A 19 -2.68 -20.03 4.79
N LEU A 20 -3.52 -20.19 5.79
CA LEU A 20 -3.23 -19.61 7.10
C LEU A 20 -2.19 -20.53 7.75
N ASN A 21 -0.92 -20.21 7.53
CA ASN A 21 0.21 -20.86 8.16
C ASN A 21 -0.02 -20.85 9.68
N GLU A 22 -0.05 -22.01 10.32
CA GLU A 22 -0.18 -22.19 11.78
C GLU A 22 0.92 -21.50 12.60
N ASN A 23 1.83 -20.78 11.96
CA ASN A 23 2.93 -20.03 12.54
C ASN A 23 2.80 -18.49 12.45
N VAL A 24 1.64 -17.95 12.14
CA VAL A 24 1.38 -16.57 12.51
C VAL A 24 1.45 -16.51 14.05
N PRO A 25 2.25 -15.63 14.65
CA PRO A 25 2.29 -15.52 16.10
C PRO A 25 0.85 -15.37 16.60
N VAL A 26 0.35 -16.36 17.34
CA VAL A 26 -0.94 -16.25 18.02
C VAL A 26 -0.73 -15.21 19.09
N TRP A 27 -1.00 -13.97 18.75
CA TRP A 27 -1.05 -12.89 19.71
C TRP A 27 -2.23 -13.22 20.62
N LYS A 28 -1.93 -13.67 21.84
CA LYS A 28 -2.94 -13.83 22.88
C LYS A 28 -3.57 -12.46 23.07
N THR A 29 -4.78 -12.32 22.50
CA THR A 29 -5.63 -11.15 22.74
C THR A 29 -5.89 -11.08 24.23
N GLY A 30 -5.45 -10.00 24.85
CA GLY A 30 -5.88 -9.66 26.20
C GLY A 30 -7.41 -9.62 26.21
N THR A 31 -8.00 -10.37 27.12
CA THR A 31 -9.43 -10.52 27.33
C THR A 31 -10.19 -9.20 27.24
N GLY A 32 -11.14 -9.14 26.34
CA GLY A 32 -12.40 -8.36 26.36
C GLY A 32 -12.35 -6.97 27.01
N LYS A 33 -11.56 -6.03 26.50
CA LYS A 33 -11.72 -4.62 26.82
C LYS A 33 -12.42 -3.92 25.67
N ASP A 34 -13.44 -3.19 26.04
CA ASP A 34 -14.29 -2.34 25.22
C ASP A 34 -13.46 -1.52 24.22
N PHE A 35 -13.57 -1.83 22.93
CA PHE A 35 -12.88 -1.14 21.83
C PHE A 35 -13.47 0.23 21.52
N SER A 36 -14.44 0.71 22.31
CA SER A 36 -15.04 2.04 22.18
C SER A 36 -14.11 3.18 22.64
N ALA A 37 -13.04 2.87 23.37
CA ALA A 37 -12.19 3.82 24.08
C ALA A 37 -11.12 4.51 23.23
N GLY A 38 -11.32 4.78 21.96
CA GLY A 38 -10.34 5.51 21.14
C GLY A 38 -10.94 6.20 19.95
N PHE A 39 -12.17 5.89 19.65
CA PHE A 39 -12.98 6.80 18.88
C PHE A 39 -13.63 7.77 19.87
N PRO A 40 -13.74 9.04 19.53
CA PRO A 40 -14.53 9.96 20.34
C PRO A 40 -15.86 9.29 20.65
N GLU A 41 -16.21 9.17 21.93
CA GLU A 41 -17.52 8.66 22.35
C GLU A 41 -18.59 9.32 21.50
N LYS A 42 -19.70 8.61 21.24
CA LYS A 42 -20.84 9.21 20.54
C LYS A 42 -21.23 10.45 21.34
N PRO A 43 -20.92 11.65 20.82
CA PRO A 43 -21.12 12.85 21.58
C PRO A 43 -22.61 13.03 21.82
N ASP A 44 -22.99 13.60 22.94
CA ASP A 44 -24.35 14.11 23.14
C ASP A 44 -24.55 15.21 22.09
N VAL A 45 -25.43 14.95 21.10
CA VAL A 45 -25.54 15.67 19.81
C VAL A 45 -25.84 17.17 19.97
N LYS A 46 -26.07 17.65 21.18
CA LYS A 46 -26.50 19.02 21.46
C LYS A 46 -25.38 20.07 21.61
N ASN A 47 -24.11 19.65 21.84
CA ASN A 47 -23.02 20.60 22.14
C ASN A 47 -21.65 20.19 21.63
N ILE A 48 -21.54 19.59 20.43
CA ILE A 48 -20.25 19.12 19.94
C ILE A 48 -19.55 20.22 19.15
N ASP A 49 -18.34 20.54 19.58
CA ASP A 49 -17.34 21.12 18.69
C ASP A 49 -16.84 20.04 17.72
N THR A 50 -17.51 19.92 16.58
CA THR A 50 -17.16 18.95 15.52
C THR A 50 -15.77 19.19 14.95
N ALA A 51 -15.20 20.39 15.07
CA ALA A 51 -13.85 20.70 14.63
C ALA A 51 -12.78 19.90 15.41
N SER A 52 -13.04 19.56 16.68
CA SER A 52 -12.12 18.78 17.50
C SER A 52 -12.13 17.28 17.20
N ILE A 53 -13.07 16.78 16.37
CA ILE A 53 -13.33 15.35 16.15
C ILE A 53 -12.90 14.91 14.75
N VAL A 54 -12.72 15.83 13.82
CA VAL A 54 -12.33 15.55 12.44
C VAL A 54 -10.82 15.68 12.29
N GLN A 55 -10.15 14.59 11.93
CA GLN A 55 -8.75 14.63 11.51
C GLN A 55 -8.70 14.52 9.99
N LEU A 56 -8.02 15.47 9.35
CA LEU A 56 -7.81 15.48 7.90
C LEU A 56 -6.36 15.12 7.58
N MET A 57 -6.18 14.27 6.58
CA MET A 57 -4.89 13.82 6.08
C MET A 57 -4.87 13.98 4.56
N LEU A 58 -4.05 14.90 4.06
CA LEU A 58 -3.85 15.14 2.63
C LEU A 58 -2.35 15.16 2.34
N PRO A 59 -1.84 14.43 1.33
CA PRO A 59 -0.42 14.44 1.01
C PRO A 59 -0.04 15.78 0.37
N LYS A 60 1.23 16.18 0.46
CA LYS A 60 1.72 17.40 -0.20
C LYS A 60 1.60 17.30 -1.72
N ILE A 61 1.75 16.10 -2.28
CA ILE A 61 1.70 15.84 -3.72
C ILE A 61 0.79 14.64 -3.99
N VAL A 62 -0.07 14.79 -4.99
CA VAL A 62 -0.80 13.69 -5.65
C VAL A 62 -0.28 13.62 -7.08
N TYR A 63 0.16 12.46 -7.50
CA TYR A 63 0.72 12.28 -8.84
C TYR A 63 -0.38 11.97 -9.85
N ALA A 64 -0.26 12.55 -11.04
CA ALA A 64 -1.13 12.36 -12.18
C ALA A 64 -0.30 12.16 -13.46
N GLU A 65 -0.93 11.65 -14.49
CA GLU A 65 -0.34 11.42 -15.81
C GLU A 65 -1.30 11.93 -16.89
N THR A 66 -0.78 12.55 -17.95
CA THR A 66 -1.61 13.04 -19.04
C THR A 66 -2.41 11.90 -19.69
N GLY A 67 -3.69 12.15 -19.91
CA GLY A 67 -4.63 11.18 -20.52
C GLY A 67 -5.18 10.11 -19.56
N ILE A 68 -4.71 10.08 -18.29
CA ILE A 68 -5.18 9.14 -17.28
C ILE A 68 -5.97 9.86 -16.20
N GLU A 69 -7.14 9.34 -15.85
CA GLU A 69 -7.97 9.90 -14.80
C GLU A 69 -7.34 9.62 -13.41
N THR A 70 -7.04 10.70 -12.70
CA THR A 70 -6.63 10.68 -11.29
C THR A 70 -7.84 10.99 -10.41
N ARG A 71 -8.02 10.25 -9.30
CA ARG A 71 -9.10 10.45 -8.35
C ARG A 71 -8.58 10.66 -6.94
N ILE A 72 -9.29 11.49 -6.17
CA ILE A 72 -9.08 11.68 -4.74
C ILE A 72 -10.42 11.43 -4.03
N TYR A 73 -10.50 10.32 -3.29
CA TYR A 73 -11.69 9.93 -2.53
C TYR A 73 -11.69 10.59 -1.16
N PHE A 74 -12.66 11.46 -0.91
CA PHE A 74 -12.68 12.33 0.28
C PHE A 74 -12.80 11.57 1.59
N HIS A 75 -13.57 10.49 1.62
CA HIS A 75 -13.75 9.69 2.83
C HIS A 75 -12.45 9.04 3.33
N ASN A 76 -11.49 8.80 2.44
CA ASN A 76 -10.19 8.24 2.80
C ASN A 76 -9.26 9.25 3.48
N LEU A 77 -9.54 10.53 3.27
CA LEU A 77 -8.73 11.64 3.81
C LEU A 77 -9.07 11.96 5.26
N VAL A 78 -10.15 11.39 5.79
CA VAL A 78 -10.74 11.85 7.05
C VAL A 78 -10.87 10.70 8.03
N LEU A 79 -10.45 10.95 9.27
CA LEU A 79 -10.84 10.17 10.44
C LEU A 79 -11.88 10.96 11.23
N ALA A 80 -13.10 10.46 11.29
CA ALA A 80 -14.20 11.05 12.01
C ALA A 80 -15.12 9.96 12.55
N TYR A 81 -15.89 10.30 13.60
CA TYR A 81 -16.87 9.37 14.18
C TYR A 81 -17.95 9.00 13.16
N ASP A 82 -18.53 10.00 12.51
CA ASP A 82 -19.54 9.86 11.46
C ASP A 82 -19.15 10.72 10.25
N LYS A 83 -18.71 10.06 9.19
CA LYS A 83 -18.33 10.73 7.95
C LYS A 83 -19.55 11.16 7.12
N SER A 84 -20.75 10.62 7.40
CA SER A 84 -21.97 10.89 6.62
C SER A 84 -22.50 12.32 6.79
N ILE A 85 -22.14 12.98 7.89
CA ILE A 85 -22.52 14.38 8.17
C ILE A 85 -21.56 15.40 7.55
N LEU A 86 -20.46 14.93 6.95
CA LEU A 86 -19.45 15.80 6.36
C LEU A 86 -19.77 16.08 4.88
N LYS A 87 -19.62 17.35 4.49
CA LYS A 87 -19.68 17.79 3.10
C LYS A 87 -18.29 18.21 2.66
N PHE A 88 -17.95 17.87 1.41
CA PHE A 88 -16.65 18.16 0.82
C PHE A 88 -16.79 19.14 -0.34
N SER A 89 -16.10 20.25 -0.26
CA SER A 89 -15.94 21.20 -1.36
C SER A 89 -14.48 21.27 -1.80
N VAL A 90 -14.29 21.62 -3.06
CA VAL A 90 -12.96 21.67 -3.69
C VAL A 90 -12.78 23.03 -4.35
N GLU A 91 -11.66 23.67 -4.08
CA GLU A 91 -11.16 24.83 -4.82
C GLU A 91 -10.01 24.36 -5.71
N CYS A 92 -10.25 24.28 -7.00
CA CYS A 92 -9.28 23.93 -8.03
C CYS A 92 -9.80 24.40 -9.39
N ASP A 93 -8.90 24.93 -10.23
CA ASP A 93 -9.26 25.42 -11.58
C ASP A 93 -9.54 24.28 -12.58
N VAL A 94 -9.23 23.03 -12.20
CA VAL A 94 -9.37 21.84 -13.04
C VAL A 94 -10.10 20.72 -12.29
N GLY A 95 -10.58 19.75 -13.06
CA GLY A 95 -11.24 18.56 -12.51
C GLY A 95 -12.70 18.79 -12.12
N ILE A 96 -13.31 17.76 -11.57
CA ILE A 96 -14.74 17.72 -11.24
C ILE A 96 -14.90 17.15 -9.82
N ASN A 97 -15.65 17.87 -8.99
CA ASN A 97 -16.11 17.37 -7.69
C ASN A 97 -17.40 16.57 -7.86
N HIS A 98 -17.35 15.28 -7.56
CA HIS A 98 -18.48 14.34 -7.64
C HIS A 98 -19.20 14.14 -6.29
N GLY A 99 -18.86 14.94 -5.27
CA GLY A 99 -19.42 14.86 -3.94
C GLY A 99 -18.70 13.85 -3.02
N SER A 100 -18.38 12.65 -3.50
CA SER A 100 -17.62 11.64 -2.75
C SER A 100 -16.13 11.58 -3.12
N TYR A 101 -15.79 12.09 -4.28
CA TYR A 101 -14.42 12.19 -4.79
C TYR A 101 -14.28 13.37 -5.76
N TRP A 102 -13.07 13.81 -5.96
CA TRP A 102 -12.68 14.70 -7.05
C TRP A 102 -11.92 13.88 -8.10
N SER A 103 -12.13 14.20 -9.39
CA SER A 103 -11.39 13.58 -10.49
C SER A 103 -10.85 14.61 -11.48
N PHE A 104 -9.74 14.26 -12.11
CA PHE A 104 -9.06 15.07 -13.12
C PHE A 104 -8.32 14.18 -14.11
N THR A 105 -8.52 14.45 -15.41
CA THR A 105 -7.72 13.85 -16.47
C THR A 105 -6.89 14.96 -17.11
N PRO A 106 -5.57 15.05 -16.81
CA PRO A 106 -4.73 16.10 -17.37
C PRO A 106 -4.59 15.96 -18.89
N ASP A 107 -4.73 17.06 -19.62
CA ASP A 107 -4.44 17.16 -21.05
C ASP A 107 -2.97 17.57 -21.34
N LYS A 108 -2.30 18.13 -20.34
CA LYS A 108 -0.90 18.57 -20.39
C LYS A 108 -0.20 18.42 -19.05
N PRO A 109 1.13 18.27 -19.03
CA PRO A 109 1.92 18.31 -17.81
C PRO A 109 1.77 19.66 -17.09
N GLY A 110 1.86 19.61 -15.76
CA GLY A 110 1.77 20.81 -14.92
C GLY A 110 1.52 20.51 -13.47
N GLU A 111 1.51 21.57 -12.66
CA GLU A 111 1.19 21.53 -11.25
C GLU A 111 -0.11 22.29 -11.00
N TYR A 112 -1.06 21.63 -10.36
CA TYR A 112 -2.40 22.16 -10.11
C TYR A 112 -2.65 22.18 -8.60
N ARG A 113 -2.86 23.38 -8.06
CA ARG A 113 -3.20 23.53 -6.64
C ARG A 113 -4.63 23.05 -6.42
N LEU A 114 -4.82 22.21 -5.44
CA LEU A 114 -6.12 21.70 -5.04
C LEU A 114 -6.28 21.89 -3.53
N LYS A 115 -7.36 22.60 -3.12
CA LYS A 115 -7.75 22.78 -1.73
C LYS A 115 -9.04 22.01 -1.47
N ILE A 116 -9.06 21.23 -0.41
CA ILE A 116 -10.24 20.51 0.07
C ILE A 116 -10.72 21.17 1.35
N ILE A 117 -12.01 21.53 1.40
CA ILE A 117 -12.67 22.13 2.54
C ILE A 117 -13.76 21.18 3.01
N ILE A 118 -13.80 20.93 4.30
CA ILE A 118 -14.77 20.05 4.95
C ILE A 118 -15.68 20.89 5.83
N THR A 119 -16.98 20.75 5.62
CA THR A 119 -17.98 21.37 6.47
C THR A 119 -18.86 20.32 7.16
N ASP A 120 -19.37 20.65 8.33
CA ASP A 120 -20.36 19.83 9.03
C ASP A 120 -21.80 20.12 8.57
N SER A 121 -22.79 19.48 9.23
CA SER A 121 -24.20 19.69 8.92
C SER A 121 -24.72 21.10 9.24
N ALA A 122 -23.99 21.88 10.05
CA ALA A 122 -24.28 23.28 10.36
C ALA A 122 -23.49 24.26 9.47
N GLU A 123 -22.87 23.75 8.38
CA GLU A 123 -22.06 24.51 7.41
C GLU A 123 -20.81 25.17 8.02
N ARG A 124 -20.35 24.71 9.19
CA ARG A 124 -19.11 25.19 9.79
C ARG A 124 -17.93 24.44 9.16
N VAL A 125 -16.86 25.18 8.83
CA VAL A 125 -15.61 24.57 8.38
C VAL A 125 -14.99 23.80 9.56
N VAL A 126 -14.83 22.48 9.40
CA VAL A 126 -14.25 21.58 10.40
C VAL A 126 -12.89 21.03 9.99
N GLY A 127 -12.44 21.32 8.77
CA GLY A 127 -11.12 20.98 8.28
C GLY A 127 -10.87 21.58 6.91
N GLU A 128 -9.63 21.92 6.63
CA GLU A 128 -9.16 22.27 5.29
C GLU A 128 -7.71 21.85 5.09
N ALA A 129 -7.35 21.49 3.87
CA ALA A 129 -5.98 21.15 3.49
C ALA A 129 -5.76 21.39 2.00
N GLU A 130 -4.49 21.55 1.63
CA GLU A 130 -4.06 21.77 0.26
C GLU A 130 -3.06 20.71 -0.18
N THR A 131 -3.10 20.40 -1.48
CA THR A 131 -2.14 19.53 -2.16
C THR A 131 -1.81 20.09 -3.53
N ILE A 132 -0.70 19.67 -4.08
CA ILE A 132 -0.36 19.86 -5.50
C ILE A 132 -0.68 18.57 -6.25
N VAL A 133 -1.53 18.64 -7.25
CA VAL A 133 -1.68 17.57 -8.23
C VAL A 133 -0.61 17.80 -9.30
N LYS A 134 0.41 16.95 -9.30
CA LYS A 134 1.54 17.04 -10.23
C LYS A 134 1.32 16.07 -11.37
N ALA A 135 1.07 16.61 -12.56
CA ALA A 135 0.82 15.83 -13.77
C ALA A 135 2.08 15.80 -14.65
N ALA A 136 2.55 14.59 -14.94
CA ALA A 136 3.62 14.36 -15.90
C ALA A 136 3.09 14.04 -17.29
N SER A 137 3.95 14.17 -18.31
CA SER A 137 3.66 13.62 -19.64
C SER A 137 3.64 12.10 -19.60
N ALA A 138 2.71 11.49 -20.32
CA ALA A 138 2.67 10.04 -20.54
C ALA A 138 3.97 9.52 -21.20
N ASP A 139 4.65 10.37 -21.93
CA ASP A 139 5.91 10.02 -22.64
C ASP A 139 7.15 10.12 -21.73
N ASN A 140 7.03 10.68 -20.52
CA ASN A 140 8.20 10.82 -19.65
C ASN A 140 8.81 9.45 -19.31
N GLY A 141 10.13 9.31 -19.51
CA GLY A 141 10.87 8.07 -19.26
C GLY A 141 10.71 6.99 -20.34
N ASN A 142 9.97 7.22 -21.44
CA ASN A 142 9.73 6.18 -22.46
C ASN A 142 11.01 5.73 -23.17
N ASP A 143 11.99 6.62 -23.33
CA ASP A 143 13.28 6.31 -23.95
C ASP A 143 14.31 5.74 -22.95
N GLN A 144 13.93 5.57 -21.69
CA GLN A 144 14.81 5.10 -20.63
C GLN A 144 14.70 3.59 -20.38
N ASN A 145 15.83 2.97 -20.03
CA ASN A 145 15.84 1.60 -19.51
C ASN A 145 15.60 1.66 -17.99
N ILE A 146 14.36 1.52 -17.56
CA ILE A 146 14.01 1.65 -16.15
C ILE A 146 13.86 0.27 -15.52
N VAL A 147 14.68 0.01 -14.51
CA VAL A 147 14.58 -1.18 -13.66
C VAL A 147 14.05 -0.77 -12.30
N ALA A 148 12.89 -1.28 -11.92
CA ALA A 148 12.32 -1.04 -10.61
C ALA A 148 12.22 -2.35 -9.80
N MET A 149 12.28 -2.23 -8.48
CA MET A 149 12.06 -3.35 -7.55
C MET A 149 10.93 -2.99 -6.58
N ILE A 150 10.01 -3.92 -6.35
CA ILE A 150 8.96 -3.79 -5.35
C ILE A 150 9.30 -4.68 -4.16
N VAL A 151 9.48 -4.07 -2.99
CA VAL A 151 9.63 -4.72 -1.69
C VAL A 151 8.33 -4.53 -0.92
N GLY A 152 7.57 -5.61 -0.71
CA GLY A 152 6.20 -5.46 -0.25
C GLY A 152 5.64 -6.65 0.53
N ASP A 153 4.38 -6.52 0.88
CA ASP A 153 3.59 -7.55 1.56
C ASP A 153 2.59 -8.27 0.62
N SER A 154 1.54 -8.86 1.20
CA SER A 154 0.53 -9.60 0.44
C SER A 154 -0.22 -8.78 -0.60
N ILE A 155 -0.32 -7.47 -0.45
CA ILE A 155 -1.03 -6.61 -1.41
C ILE A 155 -0.36 -6.69 -2.78
N PHE A 156 0.96 -6.74 -2.82
CA PHE A 156 1.73 -6.96 -4.04
C PHE A 156 2.04 -8.44 -4.28
N GLY A 157 2.29 -9.21 -3.22
CA GLY A 157 2.66 -10.62 -3.33
C GLY A 157 1.53 -11.53 -3.81
N ASN A 158 0.28 -11.22 -3.48
CA ASN A 158 -0.89 -12.05 -3.84
C ASN A 158 -1.71 -11.46 -4.99
N GLY A 159 -1.44 -10.21 -5.37
CA GLY A 159 -2.20 -9.49 -6.38
C GLY A 159 -1.49 -9.41 -7.74
N LYS A 160 -2.13 -8.71 -8.65
CA LYS A 160 -1.67 -8.45 -10.01
C LYS A 160 -1.17 -7.00 -10.21
N ILE A 161 -0.96 -6.24 -9.12
CA ILE A 161 -0.59 -4.82 -9.23
C ILE A 161 0.72 -4.66 -10.00
N ALA A 162 1.71 -5.52 -9.71
CA ALA A 162 3.00 -5.51 -10.40
C ALA A 162 2.86 -5.87 -11.89
N ASP A 163 2.04 -6.87 -12.23
CA ASP A 163 1.75 -7.22 -13.63
C ASP A 163 1.10 -6.03 -14.36
N PHE A 164 0.06 -5.41 -13.77
CA PHE A 164 -0.63 -4.26 -14.36
C PHE A 164 0.28 -3.05 -14.52
N LEU A 165 1.16 -2.79 -13.56
CA LEU A 165 2.17 -1.73 -13.67
C LEU A 165 3.11 -1.98 -14.85
N GLN A 166 3.70 -3.18 -14.92
CA GLN A 166 4.65 -3.51 -15.99
C GLN A 166 3.98 -3.49 -17.37
N GLU A 167 2.79 -4.09 -17.49
CA GLU A 167 1.99 -4.03 -18.73
C GLU A 167 1.64 -2.60 -19.10
N GLY A 168 1.20 -1.78 -18.15
CA GLY A 168 0.83 -0.39 -18.35
C GLY A 168 1.99 0.45 -18.88
N MET A 169 3.14 0.38 -18.23
CA MET A 169 4.35 1.09 -18.65
C MET A 169 4.76 0.71 -20.07
N ILE A 170 4.76 -0.59 -20.40
CA ILE A 170 5.10 -1.09 -21.74
C ILE A 170 4.10 -0.62 -22.80
N LEU A 171 2.80 -0.76 -22.53
CA LEU A 171 1.72 -0.38 -23.46
C LEU A 171 1.68 1.11 -23.74
N ARG A 172 2.10 1.96 -22.78
CA ARG A 172 2.18 3.41 -22.92
C ARG A 172 3.53 3.93 -23.34
N GLY A 173 4.38 3.06 -23.88
CA GLY A 173 5.58 3.44 -24.66
C GLY A 173 6.90 3.19 -23.98
N ASN A 174 6.98 2.90 -22.68
CA ASN A 174 8.23 2.47 -22.08
C ASN A 174 8.46 0.97 -22.26
N HIS A 175 8.96 0.60 -23.46
CA HIS A 175 9.18 -0.81 -23.81
C HIS A 175 10.34 -1.46 -23.03
N ASN A 176 11.18 -0.67 -22.37
CA ASN A 176 12.34 -1.13 -21.63
C ASN A 176 12.11 -1.12 -20.11
N PHE A 177 10.88 -0.81 -19.66
CA PHE A 177 10.52 -0.91 -18.26
C PHE A 177 10.45 -2.36 -17.82
N ARG A 178 11.08 -2.69 -16.70
CA ARG A 178 10.95 -4.02 -16.09
C ARG A 178 10.97 -3.95 -14.57
N LEU A 179 10.25 -4.85 -13.97
CA LEU A 179 10.33 -5.14 -12.55
C LEU A 179 11.34 -6.27 -12.31
N MET A 180 12.22 -6.08 -11.32
CA MET A 180 13.15 -7.11 -10.86
C MET A 180 12.70 -7.68 -9.51
N GLY A 181 13.01 -8.95 -9.30
CA GLY A 181 12.67 -9.66 -8.08
C GLY A 181 13.09 -11.13 -8.18
N SER A 182 12.89 -11.88 -7.11
CA SER A 182 13.27 -13.29 -7.06
C SER A 182 12.14 -14.25 -7.42
N HIS A 183 10.89 -13.76 -7.48
CA HIS A 183 9.72 -14.57 -7.79
C HIS A 183 8.62 -13.75 -8.46
N SER A 184 7.70 -14.42 -9.15
CA SER A 184 6.39 -13.88 -9.49
C SER A 184 5.48 -13.90 -8.26
N GLY A 185 4.35 -13.21 -8.28
CA GLY A 185 3.44 -13.16 -7.13
C GLY A 185 3.17 -14.52 -6.47
N GLN A 186 2.80 -14.53 -5.21
CA GLN A 186 2.55 -15.71 -4.36
C GLN A 186 3.76 -16.63 -4.15
N GLY A 187 4.99 -16.10 -4.30
CA GLY A 187 6.22 -16.89 -4.18
C GLY A 187 6.41 -17.91 -5.31
N ALA A 188 5.63 -17.81 -6.39
CA ALA A 188 5.78 -18.67 -7.56
C ALA A 188 7.13 -18.40 -8.25
N PRO A 189 7.74 -19.40 -8.88
CA PRO A 189 8.93 -19.20 -9.69
C PRO A 189 8.72 -18.09 -10.73
N LEU A 190 9.80 -17.39 -11.09
CA LEU A 190 9.75 -16.39 -12.15
C LEU A 190 9.18 -17.01 -13.43
N ALA A 191 8.14 -16.40 -13.95
CA ALA A 191 7.44 -16.84 -15.14
C ALA A 191 7.58 -15.80 -16.26
N ILE A 192 7.70 -16.28 -17.49
CA ILE A 192 7.77 -15.42 -18.68
C ILE A 192 6.48 -14.59 -18.77
N GLY A 193 6.63 -13.28 -18.96
CA GLY A 193 5.51 -12.34 -19.09
C GLY A 193 4.85 -11.95 -17.76
N LYS A 194 5.42 -12.39 -16.61
CA LYS A 194 5.00 -11.96 -15.29
C LYS A 194 6.00 -11.01 -14.67
N ALA A 195 5.50 -10.04 -13.93
CA ALA A 195 6.34 -9.12 -13.18
C ALA A 195 7.05 -9.85 -12.04
N ALA A 196 8.31 -9.50 -11.82
CA ALA A 196 9.09 -10.00 -10.68
C ALA A 196 8.90 -9.08 -9.47
N VAL A 197 8.85 -9.65 -8.27
CA VAL A 197 8.68 -8.92 -7.01
C VAL A 197 9.50 -9.54 -5.87
N GLU A 198 9.70 -8.75 -4.80
CA GLU A 198 10.11 -9.18 -3.47
C GLU A 198 8.99 -8.87 -2.48
N ALA A 199 7.82 -9.49 -2.66
CA ALA A 199 6.63 -9.22 -1.88
C ALA A 199 6.00 -10.50 -1.34
N TYR A 200 5.78 -10.55 -0.02
CA TYR A 200 5.42 -11.78 0.67
C TYR A 200 4.25 -11.56 1.65
N GLY A 201 3.31 -12.50 1.67
CA GLY A 201 2.15 -12.46 2.56
C GLY A 201 2.54 -12.40 4.04
N GLY A 202 1.93 -11.46 4.77
CA GLY A 202 2.17 -11.32 6.20
C GLY A 202 3.48 -10.61 6.61
N TRP A 203 4.29 -10.17 5.65
CA TRP A 203 5.58 -9.57 5.98
C TRP A 203 5.46 -8.13 6.46
N CYS A 204 6.31 -7.80 7.43
CA CYS A 204 6.50 -6.50 8.05
C CYS A 204 7.85 -5.89 7.61
N TRP A 205 8.12 -4.66 8.01
CA TRP A 205 9.40 -4.00 7.74
C TRP A 205 10.61 -4.77 8.27
N ASP A 206 10.52 -5.30 9.49
CA ASP A 206 11.60 -6.06 10.13
C ASP A 206 11.82 -7.45 9.50
N THR A 207 10.80 -8.03 8.87
CA THR A 207 10.89 -9.38 8.32
C THR A 207 11.95 -9.49 7.22
N PHE A 208 12.19 -8.42 6.47
CA PHE A 208 13.23 -8.38 5.44
C PHE A 208 14.65 -8.33 6.00
N MET A 209 14.81 -8.03 7.27
CA MET A 209 16.11 -7.94 7.97
C MET A 209 16.35 -9.11 8.91
N THR A 210 15.44 -10.06 8.99
CA THR A 210 15.55 -11.21 9.89
C THR A 210 15.64 -12.51 9.11
N LEU A 211 16.46 -13.45 9.58
CA LEU A 211 16.37 -14.85 9.15
C LEU A 211 15.31 -15.52 10.00
N TRP A 212 14.39 -16.17 9.31
CA TRP A 212 13.46 -17.05 9.97
C TRP A 212 14.19 -18.34 10.28
N LYS A 213 14.19 -18.80 11.50
CA LYS A 213 14.83 -19.99 12.09
C LYS A 213 15.80 -20.81 11.20
N PRO A 214 17.05 -21.03 11.62
CA PRO A 214 18.00 -21.85 10.87
C PRO A 214 17.43 -23.25 10.59
N GLY A 215 17.51 -23.70 9.34
CA GLY A 215 17.05 -25.02 8.92
C GLY A 215 15.60 -25.13 8.42
N GLU A 216 14.80 -24.07 8.50
CA GLU A 216 13.47 -24.05 7.89
C GLU A 216 13.53 -23.55 6.45
N GLU A 217 12.56 -23.98 5.61
CA GLU A 217 12.41 -23.57 4.21
C GLU A 217 12.35 -22.05 4.01
N TYR A 218 12.05 -21.31 5.07
CA TYR A 218 12.00 -19.88 5.16
C TYR A 218 13.36 -19.16 5.11
N ASN A 219 14.46 -19.82 5.35
CA ASN A 219 15.81 -19.27 5.18
C ASN A 219 16.06 -18.79 3.75
N VAL A 220 15.27 -19.28 2.79
CA VAL A 220 15.30 -18.85 1.40
C VAL A 220 14.63 -17.48 1.19
N ARG A 221 13.87 -16.97 2.16
CA ARG A 221 13.02 -15.79 2.00
C ARG A 221 13.75 -14.48 2.25
N THR A 222 14.60 -14.42 3.26
CA THR A 222 15.35 -13.19 3.55
C THR A 222 16.58 -13.06 2.65
N LYS A 223 16.34 -12.69 1.40
CA LYS A 223 17.40 -12.65 0.39
C LYS A 223 18.35 -11.47 0.53
N PHE A 224 17.97 -10.50 1.36
CA PHE A 224 18.78 -9.33 1.66
C PHE A 224 19.70 -9.49 2.88
N MET A 225 19.65 -10.65 3.54
CA MET A 225 20.45 -10.97 4.70
C MET A 225 21.11 -12.33 4.55
N LYS A 226 22.29 -12.51 5.16
CA LYS A 226 23.03 -13.78 5.23
C LYS A 226 23.60 -14.01 6.62
N MET A 227 23.90 -15.27 6.93
CA MET A 227 24.69 -15.59 8.08
C MET A 227 26.19 -15.51 7.74
N SER A 228 26.95 -14.77 8.56
CA SER A 228 28.40 -14.72 8.54
C SER A 228 28.88 -15.22 9.90
N GLY A 229 29.19 -16.51 10.00
CA GLY A 229 29.36 -17.20 11.27
C GLY A 229 28.05 -17.19 12.08
N GLU A 230 28.06 -16.61 13.27
CA GLU A 230 26.88 -16.49 14.14
C GLU A 230 26.15 -15.15 13.97
N LYS A 231 26.62 -14.27 13.11
CA LYS A 231 26.06 -12.95 12.90
C LYS A 231 25.21 -12.88 11.64
N LEU A 232 24.11 -12.15 11.73
CA LEU A 232 23.27 -11.80 10.60
C LEU A 232 23.81 -10.50 9.98
N GLU A 233 24.13 -10.54 8.69
CA GLU A 233 24.70 -9.40 7.96
C GLU A 233 23.90 -9.09 6.69
N PRO A 234 23.86 -7.82 6.23
CA PRO A 234 23.28 -7.44 4.96
C PRO A 234 23.94 -8.18 3.78
N ALA A 235 23.13 -8.64 2.84
CA ALA A 235 23.53 -9.35 1.62
C ALA A 235 22.89 -8.75 0.36
N VAL A 236 22.57 -7.46 0.37
CA VAL A 236 21.90 -6.77 -0.74
C VAL A 236 22.71 -6.87 -2.03
N GLN A 237 24.05 -6.73 -1.97
CA GLN A 237 24.89 -6.86 -3.16
C GLN A 237 24.84 -8.27 -3.75
N GLU A 238 24.86 -9.32 -2.92
CA GLU A 238 24.73 -10.69 -3.40
C GLU A 238 23.37 -10.96 -4.07
N TYR A 239 22.33 -10.33 -3.55
CA TYR A 239 21.02 -10.33 -4.19
C TYR A 239 21.06 -9.67 -5.57
N LEU A 240 21.68 -8.49 -5.68
CA LEU A 240 21.85 -7.78 -6.95
C LEU A 240 22.67 -8.59 -7.96
N ASP A 241 23.76 -9.21 -7.51
CA ASP A 241 24.59 -10.10 -8.35
C ASP A 241 23.76 -11.23 -8.97
N LYS A 242 22.87 -11.81 -8.18
CA LYS A 242 22.04 -12.92 -8.61
C LYS A 242 20.88 -12.52 -9.53
N TYR A 243 20.20 -11.39 -9.24
CA TYR A 243 18.94 -11.05 -9.89
C TYR A 243 19.01 -9.86 -10.85
N ASN A 244 20.09 -9.10 -10.84
CA ASN A 244 20.29 -7.93 -11.70
C ASN A 244 21.73 -7.75 -12.20
N ALA A 245 22.47 -8.83 -12.35
CA ALA A 245 23.86 -8.79 -12.84
C ALA A 245 24.76 -7.81 -12.06
N GLY A 246 24.58 -7.71 -10.76
CA GLY A 246 25.35 -6.84 -9.86
C GLY A 246 24.95 -5.37 -9.88
N LYS A 247 23.98 -4.96 -10.68
CA LYS A 247 23.58 -3.57 -10.81
C LYS A 247 22.43 -3.24 -9.85
N ALA A 248 22.49 -2.07 -9.24
CA ALA A 248 21.35 -1.52 -8.51
C ALA A 248 20.17 -1.25 -9.48
N PRO A 249 18.90 -1.41 -9.04
CA PRO A 249 17.77 -0.88 -9.77
C PRO A 249 17.77 0.65 -9.73
N ASP A 250 17.13 1.28 -10.71
CA ASP A 250 16.93 2.72 -10.71
C ASP A 250 15.99 3.17 -9.60
N ILE A 251 15.04 2.28 -9.25
CA ILE A 251 13.95 2.59 -8.32
C ILE A 251 13.67 1.40 -7.40
N VAL A 252 13.47 1.67 -6.10
CA VAL A 252 12.88 0.71 -5.14
C VAL A 252 11.59 1.27 -4.57
N ILE A 253 10.51 0.50 -4.67
CA ILE A 253 9.19 0.81 -4.12
C ILE A 253 8.98 -0.05 -2.87
N PHE A 254 8.85 0.60 -1.71
CA PHE A 254 8.55 -0.07 -0.44
C PHE A 254 7.04 0.02 -0.16
N ALA A 255 6.38 -1.12 -0.17
CA ALA A 255 4.95 -1.26 0.04
C ALA A 255 4.66 -2.16 1.26
N LEU A 256 4.97 -1.64 2.43
CA LEU A 256 4.93 -2.33 3.72
C LEU A 256 4.22 -1.48 4.78
N GLY A 257 3.81 -2.13 5.87
CA GLY A 257 3.21 -1.47 7.03
C GLY A 257 1.85 -2.03 7.41
N CYS A 258 1.10 -2.57 6.46
CA CYS A 258 -0.22 -3.17 6.71
C CYS A 258 -0.16 -4.21 7.85
N ASN A 259 0.78 -5.14 7.78
CA ASN A 259 0.94 -6.20 8.79
C ASN A 259 1.54 -5.69 10.11
N ASN A 260 2.28 -4.59 10.10
CA ASN A 260 2.81 -3.99 11.33
C ASN A 260 1.70 -3.49 12.25
N ILE A 261 0.58 -3.03 11.65
CA ILE A 261 -0.50 -2.35 12.37
C ILE A 261 -1.81 -3.15 12.45
N ALA A 262 -1.95 -4.21 11.65
CA ALA A 262 -3.24 -4.90 11.47
C ALA A 262 -3.87 -5.36 12.78
N CYS A 263 -3.07 -5.97 13.66
CA CYS A 263 -3.54 -6.53 14.93
C CYS A 263 -3.36 -5.57 16.12
N ALA A 264 -3.00 -4.31 15.88
CA ALA A 264 -2.84 -3.35 16.98
C ALA A 264 -4.18 -2.93 17.57
N SER A 265 -4.22 -2.85 18.90
CA SER A 265 -5.34 -2.30 19.67
C SER A 265 -5.13 -0.82 19.98
N MET A 266 -6.16 -0.14 20.46
CA MET A 266 -6.03 1.25 20.94
C MET A 266 -4.95 1.41 22.02
N GLY A 267 -4.73 0.38 22.83
CA GLY A 267 -3.75 0.42 23.91
C GLY A 267 -2.28 0.27 23.47
N ASN A 268 -2.01 -0.18 22.23
CA ASN A 268 -0.65 -0.43 21.78
C ASN A 268 -0.32 0.10 20.36
N ILE A 269 -1.29 0.69 19.64
CA ILE A 269 -1.07 1.16 18.26
C ILE A 269 0.11 2.15 18.15
N GLU A 270 0.24 3.08 19.06
CA GLU A 270 1.36 4.03 19.04
C GLU A 270 2.72 3.34 19.20
N ALA A 271 2.80 2.31 20.05
CA ALA A 271 4.02 1.53 20.22
C ALA A 271 4.35 0.70 18.96
N GLN A 272 3.32 0.16 18.30
CA GLN A 272 3.48 -0.56 17.03
C GLN A 272 3.93 0.37 15.91
N ILE A 273 3.37 1.57 15.83
CA ILE A 273 3.80 2.58 14.86
C ILE A 273 5.26 2.96 15.10
N ARG A 274 5.65 3.28 16.34
CA ARG A 274 7.06 3.59 16.67
C ARG A 274 8.01 2.45 16.30
N LYS A 275 7.61 1.19 16.57
CA LYS A 275 8.40 0.03 16.15
C LYS A 275 8.53 -0.02 14.64
N ALA A 276 7.42 0.11 13.91
CA ALA A 276 7.41 0.11 12.45
C ALA A 276 8.28 1.23 11.85
N GLU A 277 8.36 2.40 12.50
CA GLU A 277 9.25 3.50 12.08
C GLU A 277 10.74 3.14 12.25
N VAL A 278 11.10 2.52 13.37
CA VAL A 278 12.47 2.04 13.60
C VAL A 278 12.86 1.00 12.56
N ASP A 279 12.00 0.02 12.33
CA ASP A 279 12.21 -1.06 11.37
C ASP A 279 12.28 -0.53 9.93
N ARG A 280 11.40 0.41 9.56
CA ARG A 280 11.42 1.09 8.26
C ARG A 280 12.73 1.83 8.05
N THR A 281 13.14 2.63 9.02
CA THR A 281 14.40 3.39 8.95
C THR A 281 15.60 2.47 8.78
N ALA A 282 15.65 1.36 9.50
CA ALA A 282 16.72 0.37 9.39
C ALA A 282 16.76 -0.28 8.00
N LEU A 283 15.60 -0.71 7.47
CA LEU A 283 15.52 -1.31 6.13
C LEU A 283 15.92 -0.31 5.04
N LEU A 284 15.39 0.90 5.08
CA LEU A 284 15.74 1.97 4.11
C LEU A 284 17.24 2.30 4.16
N SER A 285 17.83 2.38 5.35
CA SER A 285 19.25 2.64 5.54
C SER A 285 20.12 1.51 4.98
N MET A 286 19.72 0.25 5.18
CA MET A 286 20.41 -0.90 4.63
C MET A 286 20.43 -0.86 3.09
N PHE A 287 19.28 -0.55 2.48
CA PHE A 287 19.17 -0.40 1.02
C PHE A 287 19.96 0.80 0.50
N ARG A 288 19.86 1.96 1.17
CA ARG A 288 20.59 3.16 0.78
C ARG A 288 22.11 2.95 0.82
N SER A 289 22.61 2.22 1.82
CA SER A 289 24.05 1.89 1.92
C SER A 289 24.54 1.04 0.76
N ALA A 290 23.70 0.13 0.25
CA ALA A 290 24.05 -0.74 -0.88
C ALA A 290 23.77 -0.09 -2.25
N MET A 291 22.83 0.85 -2.31
CA MET A 291 22.31 1.46 -3.54
C MET A 291 22.13 2.97 -3.36
N PRO A 292 23.25 3.73 -3.27
CA PRO A 292 23.20 5.15 -2.92
C PRO A 292 22.46 6.03 -3.94
N GLU A 293 22.48 5.69 -5.21
CA GLU A 293 21.89 6.48 -6.30
C GLU A 293 20.44 6.07 -6.65
N THR A 294 19.95 4.98 -6.05
CA THR A 294 18.60 4.45 -6.33
C THR A 294 17.52 5.38 -5.75
N LEU A 295 16.49 5.68 -6.53
CA LEU A 295 15.34 6.43 -6.06
C LEU A 295 14.42 5.54 -5.20
N PHE A 296 13.98 6.05 -4.06
CA PHE A 296 13.08 5.33 -3.18
C PHE A 296 11.67 5.91 -3.19
N GLY A 297 10.68 5.03 -3.28
CA GLY A 297 9.27 5.35 -3.06
C GLY A 297 8.72 4.56 -1.89
N VAL A 298 7.98 5.22 -0.99
CA VAL A 298 7.28 4.57 0.11
C VAL A 298 5.78 4.72 -0.10
N VAL A 299 5.09 3.58 -0.18
CA VAL A 299 3.65 3.54 -0.35
C VAL A 299 2.96 3.89 0.96
N LEU A 300 2.08 4.88 0.92
CA LEU A 300 1.12 5.17 1.97
C LEU A 300 -0.08 4.23 1.80
N LEU A 301 -0.38 3.45 2.83
CA LEU A 301 -1.31 2.32 2.77
C LEU A 301 -2.69 2.71 2.21
N ALA A 302 -3.23 1.89 1.32
CA ALA A 302 -4.61 2.02 0.86
C ALA A 302 -5.61 1.90 2.03
N PRO A 303 -6.81 2.50 1.92
CA PRO A 303 -7.83 2.36 2.95
C PRO A 303 -8.30 0.90 3.03
N PRO A 304 -8.84 0.45 4.16
CA PRO A 304 -9.47 -0.86 4.23
C PRO A 304 -10.84 -0.87 3.54
N ASN A 305 -11.32 -2.06 3.21
CA ASN A 305 -12.68 -2.26 2.73
C ASN A 305 -13.71 -1.65 3.68
N ARG A 306 -14.73 -0.97 3.14
CA ARG A 306 -15.81 -0.35 3.92
C ARG A 306 -16.75 -1.36 4.57
N ARG A 307 -16.79 -2.60 4.09
CA ARG A 307 -17.70 -3.64 4.56
C ARG A 307 -17.22 -4.27 5.87
N GLU A 308 -18.02 -4.17 6.92
CA GLU A 308 -17.75 -4.87 8.20
C GLU A 308 -17.69 -6.39 8.01
N ASN A 309 -18.56 -6.94 7.15
CA ASN A 309 -18.59 -8.38 6.85
C ASN A 309 -17.26 -8.90 6.27
N ALA A 310 -16.55 -8.10 5.49
CA ALA A 310 -15.25 -8.48 4.97
C ALA A 310 -14.21 -8.68 6.08
N PHE A 311 -14.29 -7.87 7.14
CA PHE A 311 -13.44 -8.01 8.32
C PHE A 311 -13.82 -9.24 9.14
N GLU A 312 -15.10 -9.51 9.29
CA GLU A 312 -15.57 -10.72 9.98
C GLU A 312 -15.09 -11.99 9.27
N ILE A 313 -15.19 -12.04 7.94
CA ILE A 313 -14.74 -13.18 7.14
C ILE A 313 -13.22 -13.36 7.25
N ASN A 314 -12.43 -12.30 7.08
CA ASN A 314 -10.97 -12.42 7.11
C ASN A 314 -10.40 -12.64 8.50
N TYR A 315 -10.93 -11.94 9.50
CA TYR A 315 -10.29 -11.87 10.82
C TYR A 315 -11.16 -12.48 11.93
N LYS A 316 -12.35 -13.03 11.61
CA LYS A 316 -13.23 -13.76 12.56
C LYS A 316 -13.49 -12.96 13.83
N GLY A 317 -13.76 -11.67 13.71
CA GLY A 317 -14.01 -10.77 14.83
C GLY A 317 -12.75 -10.33 15.62
N LEU A 318 -11.55 -10.81 15.26
CA LEU A 318 -10.33 -10.46 15.98
C LEU A 318 -9.86 -9.03 15.69
N ILE A 319 -10.17 -8.51 14.51
CA ILE A 319 -9.79 -7.15 14.07
C ILE A 319 -11.05 -6.44 13.58
N PRO A 320 -11.69 -5.61 14.42
CA PRO A 320 -12.80 -4.77 13.97
C PRO A 320 -12.33 -3.78 12.89
N ARG A 321 -13.13 -3.60 11.83
CA ARG A 321 -12.84 -2.66 10.75
C ARG A 321 -12.46 -1.27 11.27
N ARG A 322 -13.22 -0.79 12.25
CA ARG A 322 -13.04 0.55 12.83
C ARG A 322 -11.65 0.69 13.49
N GLN A 323 -11.19 -0.35 14.20
CA GLN A 323 -9.85 -0.37 14.79
C GLN A 323 -8.78 -0.34 13.70
N TYR A 324 -8.94 -1.17 12.66
CA TYR A 324 -7.99 -1.18 11.54
C TYR A 324 -7.93 0.17 10.82
N LEU A 325 -9.09 0.81 10.57
CA LEU A 325 -9.14 2.13 9.93
C LEU A 325 -8.38 3.18 10.76
N TYR A 326 -8.56 3.17 12.07
CA TYR A 326 -7.81 4.05 12.98
C TYR A 326 -6.31 3.77 12.91
N ASN A 327 -5.92 2.51 12.95
CA ASN A 327 -4.51 2.10 12.88
C ASN A 327 -3.87 2.55 11.56
N GLN A 328 -4.55 2.29 10.44
CA GLN A 328 -4.09 2.68 9.11
C GLN A 328 -3.94 4.21 8.98
N PHE A 329 -4.95 4.96 9.41
CA PHE A 329 -4.91 6.42 9.36
C PHE A 329 -3.75 6.97 10.20
N SER A 330 -3.61 6.50 11.45
CA SER A 330 -2.54 6.93 12.35
C SER A 330 -1.16 6.59 11.81
N TYR A 331 -0.99 5.38 11.27
CA TYR A 331 0.27 4.96 10.65
C TYR A 331 0.63 5.82 9.43
N VAL A 332 -0.31 6.01 8.49
CA VAL A 332 -0.08 6.81 7.27
C VAL A 332 0.27 8.26 7.65
N LYS A 333 -0.44 8.84 8.60
CA LYS A 333 -0.16 10.18 9.10
C LYS A 333 1.27 10.28 9.65
N THR A 334 1.69 9.33 10.50
CA THR A 334 3.05 9.30 11.04
C THR A 334 4.09 9.13 9.93
N VAL A 335 3.86 8.25 8.95
CA VAL A 335 4.79 8.11 7.82
C VAL A 335 4.94 9.42 7.05
N MET A 336 3.84 10.13 6.79
CA MET A 336 3.86 11.43 6.12
C MET A 336 4.64 12.48 6.93
N GLU A 337 4.47 12.51 8.23
CA GLU A 337 5.15 13.47 9.12
C GLU A 337 6.65 13.21 9.21
N THR A 338 7.06 11.93 9.23
CA THR A 338 8.46 11.53 9.46
C THR A 338 9.31 11.44 8.19
N LEU A 339 8.71 11.20 7.01
CA LEU A 339 9.44 11.10 5.74
C LEU A 339 9.28 12.31 4.82
N GLN A 340 8.35 13.20 5.12
CA GLN A 340 7.95 14.27 4.20
C GLN A 340 9.06 15.28 3.85
N ASP A 341 10.03 15.46 4.73
CA ASP A 341 11.08 16.47 4.58
C ASP A 341 12.44 15.89 4.18
N SER A 342 12.53 14.58 3.92
CA SER A 342 13.83 13.96 3.63
C SER A 342 14.39 14.28 2.24
N GLY A 343 13.55 14.71 1.29
CA GLY A 343 13.93 15.01 -0.11
C GLY A 343 14.45 13.82 -0.92
N GLU A 344 14.84 12.74 -0.23
CA GLU A 344 15.45 11.54 -0.83
C GLU A 344 14.43 10.41 -1.05
N ILE A 345 13.25 10.54 -0.45
CA ILE A 345 12.20 9.52 -0.50
C ILE A 345 10.90 10.16 -0.95
N SER A 346 10.29 9.61 -2.00
CA SER A 346 8.95 10.01 -2.44
C SER A 346 7.88 9.22 -1.72
N LEU A 347 6.76 9.87 -1.37
CA LEU A 347 5.59 9.23 -0.81
C LEU A 347 4.55 8.95 -1.90
N ILE A 348 4.05 7.72 -1.98
CA ILE A 348 3.06 7.30 -2.97
C ILE A 348 1.71 7.13 -2.29
N PRO A 349 0.76 8.06 -2.46
CA PRO A 349 -0.42 8.15 -1.60
C PRO A 349 -1.57 7.23 -2.02
N PHE A 350 -1.42 5.91 -1.91
CA PHE A 350 -2.43 4.92 -2.31
C PHE A 350 -3.79 5.15 -1.66
N TYR A 351 -3.82 5.68 -0.43
CA TYR A 351 -5.08 5.92 0.25
C TYR A 351 -5.97 6.95 -0.45
N THR A 352 -5.42 7.83 -1.27
CA THR A 352 -6.23 8.86 -1.94
C THR A 352 -7.04 8.33 -3.11
N GLY A 353 -6.54 7.34 -3.85
CA GLY A 353 -7.04 6.97 -5.17
C GLY A 353 -7.90 5.70 -5.24
N VAL A 354 -8.18 5.03 -4.13
CA VAL A 354 -8.93 3.76 -4.07
C VAL A 354 -10.29 3.98 -3.40
N ASP A 355 -11.35 3.48 -4.03
CA ASP A 355 -12.69 3.47 -3.43
C ASP A 355 -12.81 2.33 -2.40
N GLU A 356 -13.09 2.68 -1.14
CA GLU A 356 -13.19 1.73 -0.03
C GLU A 356 -14.33 0.70 -0.18
N PHE A 357 -15.20 0.84 -1.18
CA PHE A 357 -16.34 -0.03 -1.42
C PHE A 357 -16.27 -0.78 -2.74
N SER A 358 -16.14 -0.07 -3.88
CA SER A 358 -16.19 -0.69 -5.21
C SER A 358 -14.88 -1.36 -5.61
N ASP A 359 -13.75 -0.91 -5.05
CA ASP A 359 -12.43 -1.44 -5.39
C ASP A 359 -12.00 -2.62 -4.49
N TYR A 360 -12.92 -3.12 -3.66
CA TYR A 360 -12.72 -4.29 -2.81
C TYR A 360 -13.76 -5.38 -3.07
N PRO A 361 -13.39 -6.65 -2.91
CA PRO A 361 -14.37 -7.75 -2.94
C PRO A 361 -15.22 -7.74 -1.67
N GLU A 362 -16.28 -8.54 -1.64
CA GLU A 362 -17.22 -8.57 -0.51
C GLU A 362 -16.64 -9.30 0.72
N ASP A 363 -15.64 -10.13 0.50
CA ASP A 363 -15.10 -11.09 1.46
C ASP A 363 -13.66 -10.82 1.89
N ASN A 364 -13.05 -9.71 1.46
CA ASN A 364 -11.68 -9.39 1.84
C ASN A 364 -11.53 -7.97 2.39
N ALA A 365 -10.95 -7.87 3.59
CA ALA A 365 -10.84 -6.63 4.34
C ALA A 365 -9.81 -5.65 3.79
N VAL A 366 -8.69 -6.13 3.24
CA VAL A 366 -7.52 -5.29 2.93
C VAL A 366 -6.96 -5.48 1.51
N HIS A 367 -7.31 -6.58 0.83
CA HIS A 367 -6.82 -6.82 -0.52
C HIS A 367 -7.83 -6.31 -1.55
N PRO A 368 -7.46 -5.33 -2.38
CA PRO A 368 -8.32 -4.81 -3.44
C PRO A 368 -8.68 -5.89 -4.47
N ASN A 369 -9.87 -5.76 -5.07
CA ASN A 369 -10.25 -6.54 -6.24
C ASN A 369 -9.45 -6.08 -7.48
N GLU A 370 -9.68 -6.70 -8.64
CA GLU A 370 -8.93 -6.38 -9.85
C GLU A 370 -9.04 -4.89 -10.24
N THR A 371 -10.20 -4.26 -10.07
CA THR A 371 -10.39 -2.84 -10.35
C THR A 371 -9.52 -1.98 -9.43
N GLY A 372 -9.52 -2.25 -8.13
CA GLY A 372 -8.69 -1.55 -7.17
C GLY A 372 -7.18 -1.77 -7.43
N GLN A 373 -6.78 -3.00 -7.79
CA GLN A 373 -5.40 -3.30 -8.15
C GLN A 373 -4.94 -2.53 -9.40
N ARG A 374 -5.79 -2.39 -10.42
CA ARG A 374 -5.50 -1.57 -11.61
C ARG A 374 -5.34 -0.10 -11.24
N ARG A 375 -6.18 0.44 -10.34
CA ARG A 375 -6.04 1.82 -9.84
C ARG A 375 -4.72 2.03 -9.14
N LEU A 376 -4.32 1.10 -8.26
CA LEU A 376 -3.03 1.17 -7.57
C LEU A 376 -1.85 1.12 -8.54
N ALA A 377 -1.94 0.30 -9.59
CA ALA A 377 -0.94 0.26 -10.65
C ALA A 377 -0.84 1.59 -11.41
N LEU A 378 -1.97 2.21 -11.77
CA LEU A 378 -2.01 3.53 -12.40
C LEU A 378 -1.43 4.63 -11.50
N MET A 379 -1.63 4.56 -10.18
CA MET A 379 -1.04 5.52 -9.24
C MET A 379 0.48 5.36 -9.17
N LEU A 380 1.00 4.12 -9.22
CA LEU A 380 2.44 3.87 -9.33
C LEU A 380 3.00 4.40 -10.64
N GLU A 381 2.32 4.18 -11.73
CA GLU A 381 2.72 4.67 -13.03
C GLU A 381 2.77 6.19 -13.07
N ALA A 382 1.71 6.86 -12.60
CA ALA A 382 1.67 8.31 -12.49
C ALA A 382 2.84 8.84 -11.63
N TRP A 383 3.18 8.16 -10.53
CA TRP A 383 4.36 8.51 -9.74
C TRP A 383 5.65 8.31 -10.53
N LEU A 384 5.85 7.15 -11.18
CA LEU A 384 7.02 6.88 -12.01
C LEU A 384 7.18 7.92 -13.10
N LYS A 385 6.11 8.28 -13.82
CA LYS A 385 6.14 9.33 -14.85
C LYS A 385 6.51 10.72 -14.30
N ASN A 386 6.35 10.96 -13.01
CA ASN A 386 6.73 12.22 -12.36
C ASN A 386 8.18 12.25 -11.82
N LEU A 387 8.93 11.15 -11.96
CA LEU A 387 10.34 11.12 -11.58
C LEU A 387 11.21 11.81 -12.63
N ASN A 388 12.33 12.37 -12.17
CA ASN A 388 13.36 12.90 -13.07
C ASN A 388 14.33 11.77 -13.42
N TYR A 389 14.32 11.36 -14.66
CA TYR A 389 15.29 10.41 -15.21
C TYR A 389 16.47 11.20 -15.79
N HIS A 390 17.67 10.93 -15.30
CA HIS A 390 18.93 11.58 -15.75
C HIS A 390 19.71 10.69 -16.72
#